data_5d95efdb04108ae644cb76878ba835dc
#
_entry.id   5d95efdb04108ae644cb76878ba835dc
#
_cell.length_a   1.000
_cell.length_b   1.000
_cell.length_c   1.000
_cell.angle_alpha   90.00
_cell.angle_beta   90.00
_cell.angle_gamma   90.00
#
_symmetry.space_group_name_H-M   'P 1'
#
loop_
_entity.id
_entity.type
_entity.pdbx_description
1 polymer ?
#
loop_
_entity_poly.entity_id
_entity_poly.type
_entity_poly.pdbx_seq_one_letter_code
_entity_poly.pdbx_strand_id
1 'polypeptide(L)'
;SQPDTQTAEQDFLTRHPDAVVFSPKKRQWGTQDDLTCAQWLWKKIIALYEHAAECDGEVVRPKEPNWTAWANEIRLMCVQDGRTHKQICEMYNRVSRDPFWCRNVLSPSKLREKWDELSLRLSPSVSTYTEKREDPYFKASYD
;
A
#
# COMPACT_ATOMS: atom_id res chain seq x y z
N SER A 1 -31.52 -16.76 -13.28
CA SER A 1 -30.69 -15.94 -12.38
C SER A 1 -29.23 -16.34 -12.46
N GLN A 2 -28.98 -17.63 -12.41
CA GLN A 2 -27.62 -18.14 -12.50
C GLN A 2 -26.92 -17.77 -13.81
N PRO A 3 -27.60 -17.91 -14.95
CA PRO A 3 -26.96 -17.53 -16.22
C PRO A 3 -26.52 -16.08 -16.27
N ASP A 4 -27.31 -15.16 -15.69
CA ASP A 4 -26.95 -13.74 -15.71
C ASP A 4 -25.69 -13.47 -14.90
N THR A 5 -25.57 -14.09 -13.72
CA THR A 5 -24.39 -13.95 -12.88
C THR A 5 -23.16 -14.50 -13.57
N GLN A 6 -23.28 -15.70 -14.17
CA GLN A 6 -22.17 -16.32 -14.89
C GLN A 6 -21.76 -15.47 -16.07
N THR A 7 -22.73 -14.92 -16.79
CA THR A 7 -22.43 -14.08 -17.95
C THR A 7 -21.67 -12.83 -17.53
N ALA A 8 -22.07 -12.21 -16.43
CA ALA A 8 -21.39 -11.01 -15.93
C ALA A 8 -19.95 -11.33 -15.54
N GLU A 9 -19.74 -12.46 -14.88
CA GLU A 9 -18.39 -12.89 -14.50
C GLU A 9 -17.54 -13.23 -15.71
N GLN A 10 -18.13 -13.96 -16.66
CA GLN A 10 -17.43 -14.32 -17.88
C GLN A 10 -17.04 -13.09 -18.70
N ASP A 11 -17.95 -12.14 -18.82
CA ASP A 11 -17.69 -10.89 -19.52
C ASP A 11 -16.58 -10.11 -18.84
N PHE A 12 -16.61 -10.06 -17.51
CA PHE A 12 -15.59 -9.37 -16.74
C PHE A 12 -14.20 -9.98 -16.98
N LEU A 13 -14.13 -11.32 -16.92
CA LEU A 13 -12.88 -12.03 -17.13
C LEU A 13 -12.39 -11.92 -18.57
N THR A 14 -13.32 -11.82 -19.53
CA THR A 14 -12.94 -11.59 -20.92
C THR A 14 -12.28 -10.24 -21.08
N ARG A 15 -12.79 -9.22 -20.41
CA ARG A 15 -12.20 -7.88 -20.45
C ARG A 15 -10.91 -7.78 -19.65
N HIS A 16 -10.79 -8.59 -18.60
CA HIS A 16 -9.64 -8.56 -17.70
C HIS A 16 -9.12 -9.99 -17.46
N PRO A 17 -8.48 -10.56 -18.48
CA PRO A 17 -8.07 -11.98 -18.39
C PRO A 17 -7.03 -12.25 -17.31
N ASP A 18 -6.31 -11.24 -16.85
CA ASP A 18 -5.29 -11.41 -15.80
C ASP A 18 -5.86 -11.25 -14.38
N ALA A 19 -7.15 -11.00 -14.26
CA ALA A 19 -7.77 -10.83 -12.94
C ALA A 19 -7.79 -12.15 -12.20
N VAL A 20 -7.21 -12.19 -11.00
CA VAL A 20 -7.27 -13.36 -10.11
C VAL A 20 -8.24 -13.14 -8.96
N VAL A 21 -8.54 -11.88 -8.63
CA VAL A 21 -9.61 -11.50 -7.71
C VAL A 21 -10.42 -10.42 -8.42
N PHE A 22 -11.74 -10.50 -8.31
CA PHE A 22 -12.58 -9.55 -9.04
C PHE A 22 -13.98 -9.48 -8.45
N SER A 23 -14.61 -8.33 -8.65
CA SER A 23 -16.01 -8.09 -8.30
C SER A 23 -16.64 -7.30 -9.45
N PRO A 24 -17.42 -7.96 -10.32
CA PRO A 24 -18.06 -7.25 -11.43
C PRO A 24 -18.96 -6.13 -10.96
N LYS A 25 -19.70 -6.38 -9.88
CA LYS A 25 -20.63 -5.40 -9.32
C LYS A 25 -19.92 -4.12 -8.90
N LYS A 26 -18.77 -4.25 -8.24
CA LYS A 26 -18.01 -3.10 -7.74
C LYS A 26 -16.97 -2.61 -8.74
N ARG A 27 -16.81 -3.31 -9.86
CA ARG A 27 -15.81 -3.00 -10.88
C ARG A 27 -14.39 -2.95 -10.32
N GLN A 28 -14.13 -3.87 -9.41
CA GLN A 28 -12.83 -4.00 -8.78
C GLN A 28 -12.17 -5.29 -9.22
N TRP A 29 -10.87 -5.26 -9.38
CA TRP A 29 -10.13 -6.47 -9.71
C TRP A 29 -8.64 -6.23 -9.50
N GLY A 30 -7.89 -7.31 -9.47
CA GLY A 30 -6.44 -7.24 -9.39
C GLY A 30 -5.81 -8.47 -10.01
N THR A 31 -4.57 -8.32 -10.44
CA THR A 31 -3.76 -9.42 -10.97
C THR A 31 -3.13 -10.19 -9.80
N GLN A 32 -2.46 -11.29 -10.12
CA GLN A 32 -1.72 -12.04 -9.09
C GLN A 32 -0.67 -11.16 -8.40
N ASP A 33 0.05 -10.35 -9.18
CA ASP A 33 1.06 -9.45 -8.60
C ASP A 33 0.42 -8.42 -7.68
N ASP A 34 -0.74 -7.90 -8.05
CA ASP A 34 -1.48 -6.96 -7.20
C ASP A 34 -1.89 -7.62 -5.89
N LEU A 35 -2.41 -8.85 -5.98
CA LEU A 35 -2.82 -9.59 -4.79
C LEU A 35 -1.63 -9.91 -3.90
N THR A 36 -0.54 -10.36 -4.49
CA THR A 36 0.67 -10.70 -3.74
C THR A 36 1.21 -9.48 -3.01
N CYS A 37 1.20 -8.32 -3.67
CA CYS A 37 1.62 -7.07 -3.06
C CYS A 37 0.71 -6.70 -1.88
N ALA A 38 -0.60 -6.83 -2.07
CA ALA A 38 -1.58 -6.54 -1.02
C ALA A 38 -1.38 -7.46 0.19
N GLN A 39 -1.12 -8.74 -0.06
CA GLN A 39 -0.87 -9.71 1.01
C GLN A 39 0.42 -9.39 1.76
N TRP A 40 1.43 -8.91 1.04
CA TRP A 40 2.68 -8.50 1.66
C TRP A 40 2.47 -7.29 2.57
N LEU A 41 1.70 -6.30 2.13
CA LEU A 41 1.35 -5.16 2.98
C LEU A 41 0.64 -5.63 4.25
N TRP A 42 -0.30 -6.55 4.09
CA TRP A 42 -1.04 -7.10 5.23
C TRP A 42 -0.12 -7.76 6.25
N LYS A 43 0.87 -8.51 5.78
CA LYS A 43 1.84 -9.13 6.69
C LYS A 43 2.60 -8.09 7.51
N LYS A 44 2.97 -6.98 6.88
CA LYS A 44 3.65 -5.88 7.59
C LYS A 44 2.74 -5.27 8.64
N ILE A 45 1.48 -5.07 8.30
CA ILE A 45 0.50 -4.49 9.22
C ILE A 45 0.24 -5.42 10.40
N ILE A 46 0.06 -6.70 10.13
CA ILE A 46 -0.17 -7.69 11.19
C ILE A 46 1.04 -7.77 12.12
N ALA A 47 2.25 -7.70 11.58
CA ALA A 47 3.46 -7.71 12.41
C ALA A 47 3.46 -6.53 13.38
N LEU A 48 2.97 -5.37 12.98
CA LEU A 48 2.82 -4.20 13.85
C LEU A 48 1.89 -4.49 15.02
N TYR A 49 0.73 -5.08 14.72
CA TYR A 49 -0.24 -5.40 15.75
C TYR A 49 0.29 -6.46 16.71
N GLU A 50 0.99 -7.46 16.17
CA GLU A 50 1.57 -8.51 16.99
C GLU A 50 2.66 -7.96 17.91
N HIS A 51 3.48 -7.04 17.39
CA HIS A 51 4.50 -6.40 18.21
C HIS A 51 3.87 -5.56 19.32
N ALA A 52 2.82 -4.80 18.98
CA ALA A 52 2.10 -4.01 19.99
C ALA A 52 1.48 -4.91 21.06
N ALA A 53 0.93 -6.05 20.67
CA ALA A 53 0.34 -7.00 21.61
C ALA A 53 1.41 -7.57 22.55
N GLU A 54 2.61 -7.82 22.04
CA GLU A 54 3.71 -8.29 22.89
C GLU A 54 4.10 -7.26 23.95
N CYS A 55 4.05 -5.98 23.58
CA CYS A 55 4.44 -4.90 24.50
C CYS A 55 3.34 -4.56 25.50
N ASP A 56 2.10 -4.45 25.03
CA ASP A 56 0.97 -3.97 25.83
C ASP A 56 -0.04 -5.05 26.20
N GLY A 57 -0.04 -6.14 25.46
CA GLY A 57 -0.87 -7.31 25.78
C GLY A 57 -2.35 -7.17 25.46
N GLU A 58 -2.81 -6.04 24.93
CA GLU A 58 -4.25 -5.81 24.76
C GLU A 58 -4.67 -5.26 23.41
N VAL A 59 -3.85 -5.44 22.40
CA VAL A 59 -4.17 -4.91 21.06
C VAL A 59 -4.97 -5.95 20.30
N VAL A 60 -6.15 -5.52 19.78
CA VAL A 60 -7.02 -6.41 19.02
C VAL A 60 -6.53 -6.49 17.57
N ARG A 61 -6.31 -7.71 17.13
CA ARG A 61 -5.88 -7.97 15.76
C ARG A 61 -7.01 -7.59 14.79
N PRO A 62 -6.72 -6.83 13.72
CA PRO A 62 -7.76 -6.45 12.77
C PRO A 62 -8.23 -7.65 11.96
N LYS A 63 -9.43 -7.54 11.43
CA LYS A 63 -9.99 -8.56 10.56
C LYS A 63 -9.24 -8.59 9.24
N GLU A 64 -9.23 -9.76 8.62
CA GLU A 64 -8.66 -9.92 7.31
C GLU A 64 -9.33 -8.98 6.31
N PRO A 65 -8.56 -8.33 5.41
CA PRO A 65 -9.13 -7.33 4.50
C PRO A 65 -9.94 -7.95 3.36
N ASN A 66 -10.67 -7.09 2.68
CA ASN A 66 -11.29 -7.45 1.40
C ASN A 66 -10.18 -7.47 0.36
N TRP A 67 -9.75 -8.67 -0.01
CA TRP A 67 -8.59 -8.84 -0.90
C TRP A 67 -8.83 -8.26 -2.29
N THR A 68 -10.05 -8.35 -2.79
CA THR A 68 -10.38 -7.78 -4.10
C THR A 68 -10.21 -6.26 -4.08
N ALA A 69 -10.72 -5.61 -3.03
CA ALA A 69 -10.58 -4.16 -2.89
C ALA A 69 -9.11 -3.75 -2.72
N TRP A 70 -8.37 -4.51 -1.93
CA TRP A 70 -6.96 -4.23 -1.68
C TRP A 70 -6.12 -4.39 -2.94
N ALA A 71 -6.33 -5.50 -3.65
CA ALA A 71 -5.62 -5.73 -4.92
C ALA A 71 -5.99 -4.68 -5.95
N ASN A 72 -7.25 -4.26 -5.97
CA ASN A 72 -7.70 -3.21 -6.88
C ASN A 72 -6.98 -1.88 -6.64
N GLU A 73 -6.78 -1.48 -5.37
CA GLU A 73 -6.04 -0.25 -5.07
C GLU A 73 -4.59 -0.36 -5.53
N ILE A 74 -3.96 -1.51 -5.30
CA ILE A 74 -2.60 -1.73 -5.79
C ILE A 74 -2.54 -1.58 -7.30
N ARG A 75 -3.50 -2.21 -8.01
CA ARG A 75 -3.56 -2.12 -9.47
C ARG A 75 -3.71 -0.68 -9.94
N LEU A 76 -4.56 0.09 -9.27
CA LEU A 76 -4.76 1.50 -9.62
C LEU A 76 -3.49 2.34 -9.40
N MET A 77 -2.77 2.06 -8.33
CA MET A 77 -1.48 2.73 -8.13
C MET A 77 -0.52 2.45 -9.28
N CYS A 78 -0.55 1.25 -9.82
CA CYS A 78 0.31 0.91 -10.95
C CYS A 78 -0.19 1.49 -12.26
N VAL A 79 -1.47 1.28 -12.57
CA VAL A 79 -2.02 1.63 -13.88
C VAL A 79 -2.34 3.11 -14.01
N GLN A 80 -2.95 3.71 -12.99
CA GLN A 80 -3.34 5.11 -13.05
C GLN A 80 -2.25 6.05 -12.54
N ASP A 81 -1.57 5.65 -11.47
CA ASP A 81 -0.60 6.54 -10.84
C ASP A 81 0.83 6.32 -11.32
N GLY A 82 1.05 5.28 -12.12
CA GLY A 82 2.36 5.03 -12.75
C GLY A 82 3.42 4.47 -11.82
N ARG A 83 3.01 3.82 -10.73
CA ARG A 83 3.95 3.23 -9.79
C ARG A 83 4.16 1.76 -10.09
N THR A 84 5.26 1.21 -9.59
CA THR A 84 5.52 -0.23 -9.70
C THR A 84 5.24 -0.91 -8.37
N HIS A 85 5.03 -2.22 -8.40
CA HIS A 85 4.86 -2.99 -7.17
C HIS A 85 6.07 -2.81 -6.25
N LYS A 86 7.27 -2.76 -6.84
CA LYS A 86 8.49 -2.54 -6.07
C LYS A 86 8.46 -1.20 -5.34
N GLN A 87 8.06 -0.13 -6.03
CA GLN A 87 7.96 1.18 -5.43
C GLN A 87 6.94 1.20 -4.29
N ILE A 88 5.82 0.52 -4.48
CA ILE A 88 4.78 0.42 -3.45
C ILE A 88 5.33 -0.27 -2.20
N CYS A 89 6.03 -1.38 -2.39
CA CYS A 89 6.61 -2.12 -1.27
C CYS A 89 7.72 -1.32 -0.58
N GLU A 90 8.56 -0.65 -1.35
CA GLU A 90 9.61 0.19 -0.79
C GLU A 90 9.04 1.34 0.04
N MET A 91 8.00 1.99 -0.48
CA MET A 91 7.35 3.05 0.28
C MET A 91 6.74 2.50 1.57
N TYR A 92 6.08 1.35 1.50
CA TYR A 92 5.47 0.79 2.71
C TYR A 92 6.52 0.33 3.71
N ASN A 93 7.69 -0.09 3.27
CA ASN A 93 8.80 -0.35 4.19
C ASN A 93 9.17 0.89 4.99
N ARG A 94 9.21 2.05 4.33
CA ARG A 94 9.48 3.31 5.02
C ARG A 94 8.37 3.67 5.99
N VAL A 95 7.12 3.50 5.55
CA VAL A 95 5.95 3.73 6.40
C VAL A 95 6.03 2.89 7.66
N SER A 96 6.33 1.60 7.51
CA SER A 96 6.34 0.67 8.64
C SER A 96 7.43 0.98 9.67
N ARG A 97 8.46 1.70 9.27
CA ARG A 97 9.54 2.09 10.17
C ARG A 97 9.33 3.45 10.83
N ASP A 98 8.36 4.21 10.36
CA ASP A 98 8.10 5.54 10.90
C ASP A 98 7.10 5.46 12.06
N PRO A 99 7.44 6.03 13.23
CA PRO A 99 6.56 5.90 14.40
C PRO A 99 5.19 6.52 14.23
N PHE A 100 5.06 7.55 13.40
CA PHE A 100 3.76 8.18 13.16
C PHE A 100 3.01 7.47 12.05
N TRP A 101 3.66 7.29 10.90
CA TRP A 101 2.97 6.80 9.71
C TRP A 101 2.60 5.33 9.79
N CYS A 102 3.34 4.53 10.53
CA CYS A 102 3.02 3.11 10.67
C CYS A 102 1.65 2.89 11.31
N ARG A 103 1.19 3.85 12.09
CA ARG A 103 -0.12 3.78 12.75
C ARG A 103 -1.23 4.44 11.94
N ASN A 104 -0.86 5.18 10.91
CA ASN A 104 -1.80 6.00 10.17
C ASN A 104 -2.00 5.57 8.72
N VAL A 105 -1.22 4.62 8.24
CA VAL A 105 -1.34 4.08 6.88
C VAL A 105 -1.47 2.57 6.99
N LEU A 106 -2.71 2.10 7.07
CA LEU A 106 -3.01 0.70 7.37
C LEU A 106 -3.79 0.01 6.26
N SER A 107 -3.68 0.53 5.04
CA SER A 107 -4.34 -0.08 3.87
C SER A 107 -3.70 0.48 2.60
N PRO A 108 -3.84 -0.24 1.47
CA PRO A 108 -3.40 0.31 0.18
C PRO A 108 -4.14 1.60 -0.20
N SER A 109 -5.41 1.70 0.17
CA SER A 109 -6.19 2.90 -0.09
C SER A 109 -5.59 4.12 0.62
N LYS A 110 -5.25 3.96 1.89
CA LYS A 110 -4.63 5.04 2.65
C LYS A 110 -3.22 5.34 2.12
N LEU A 111 -2.48 4.32 1.75
CA LEU A 111 -1.16 4.50 1.16
C LEU A 111 -1.24 5.33 -0.13
N ARG A 112 -2.20 5.02 -0.99
CA ARG A 112 -2.42 5.76 -2.22
C ARG A 112 -2.82 7.21 -1.95
N GLU A 113 -3.74 7.38 -1.01
CA GLU A 113 -4.22 8.72 -0.63
C GLU A 113 -3.09 9.62 -0.13
N LYS A 114 -2.20 9.06 0.67
CA LYS A 114 -1.12 9.82 1.32
C LYS A 114 0.20 9.79 0.57
N TRP A 115 0.23 9.19 -0.61
CA TRP A 115 1.51 8.92 -1.30
C TRP A 115 2.40 10.15 -1.46
N ASP A 116 1.82 11.26 -1.90
CA ASP A 116 2.62 12.46 -2.14
C ASP A 116 3.23 13.00 -0.85
N GLU A 117 2.44 13.03 0.20
CA GLU A 117 2.92 13.45 1.51
C GLU A 117 4.01 12.52 2.02
N LEU A 118 3.80 11.21 1.88
CA LEU A 118 4.78 10.21 2.29
C LEU A 118 6.08 10.35 1.49
N SER A 119 5.97 10.64 0.21
CA SER A 119 7.14 10.84 -0.64
C SER A 119 7.98 12.01 -0.15
N LEU A 120 7.32 13.08 0.26
CA LEU A 120 8.02 14.26 0.76
C LEU A 120 8.66 14.01 2.13
N ARG A 121 8.02 13.23 2.98
CA ARG A 121 8.47 13.06 4.36
C ARG A 121 9.39 11.88 4.56
N LEU A 122 9.24 10.83 3.77
CA LEU A 122 9.95 9.57 3.98
C LEU A 122 10.94 9.21 2.90
N SER A 123 11.04 9.99 1.83
CA SER A 123 11.98 9.71 0.76
C SER A 123 13.42 9.95 1.25
N PRO A 124 14.31 8.99 1.09
CA PRO A 124 15.72 9.19 1.47
C PRO A 124 16.35 10.39 0.77
N SER A 125 16.00 10.63 -0.49
CA SER A 125 16.53 11.77 -1.25
C SER A 125 16.12 13.10 -0.62
N VAL A 126 14.85 13.22 -0.26
CA VAL A 126 14.32 14.43 0.37
C VAL A 126 14.94 14.62 1.75
N SER A 127 15.05 13.53 2.51
CA SER A 127 15.65 13.57 3.84
C SER A 127 17.10 14.08 3.77
N THR A 128 17.87 13.53 2.84
CA THR A 128 19.26 13.92 2.64
C THR A 128 19.37 15.40 2.25
N TYR A 129 18.50 15.82 1.34
CA TYR A 129 18.46 17.21 0.90
C TYR A 129 18.12 18.14 2.06
N THR A 130 17.14 17.75 2.85
CA THR A 130 16.70 18.54 4.01
C THR A 130 17.83 18.69 5.03
N GLU A 131 18.55 17.62 5.30
CA GLU A 131 19.70 17.66 6.22
C GLU A 131 20.73 18.67 5.76
N LYS A 132 21.05 18.67 4.48
CA LYS A 132 22.01 19.60 3.92
C LYS A 132 21.51 21.05 4.02
N ARG A 133 20.22 21.25 3.83
CA ARG A 133 19.63 22.59 3.88
C ARG A 133 19.49 23.12 5.30
N GLU A 134 19.18 22.26 6.23
CA GLU A 134 19.02 22.64 7.62
C GLU A 134 20.32 23.09 8.25
N ASP A 135 21.41 22.83 7.57
CA ASP A 135 22.72 23.02 8.12
C ASP A 135 23.60 23.85 7.17
N PRO A 136 23.08 24.95 6.62
CA PRO A 136 23.85 25.74 5.65
C PRO A 136 25.05 26.42 6.28
N TYR A 137 24.90 26.92 7.49
CA TYR A 137 26.01 27.58 8.17
C TYR A 137 26.99 26.56 8.68
N PHE A 138 26.48 25.43 9.13
CA PHE A 138 27.29 24.31 9.49
C PHE A 138 28.11 23.87 8.29
N LYS A 139 27.48 23.72 7.14
CA LYS A 139 28.15 23.37 5.89
C LYS A 139 29.13 24.44 5.45
N ALA A 140 28.72 25.68 5.53
CA ALA A 140 29.58 26.81 5.14
C ALA A 140 30.82 26.92 6.02
N SER A 141 30.68 26.53 7.30
CA SER A 141 31.79 26.65 8.20
C SER A 141 32.76 25.46 8.13
N TYR A 142 32.27 24.30 7.70
CA TYR A 142 33.13 23.12 7.74
C TYR A 142 33.14 22.32 6.44
N ASP A 143 32.46 22.79 5.44
CA ASP A 143 32.62 22.23 4.12
C ASP A 143 33.81 22.89 3.46
#